data_275ef31d70f3bffef96fcfa3fd175105
#
_entry.id   275ef31d70f3bffef96fcfa3fd175105
#
_cell.length_a   1.000
_cell.length_b   1.000
_cell.length_c   1.000
_cell.angle_alpha   90.00
_cell.angle_beta   90.00
_cell.angle_gamma   90.00
#
_symmetry.space_group_name_H-M   'P 1'
#
loop_
_entity.id
_entity.type
_entity.pdbx_description
1 polymer ?
#
loop_
_entity_poly.entity_id
_entity_poly.type
_entity_poly.pdbx_seq_one_letter_code
_entity_poly.pdbx_strand_id
1 'polypeptide(L)'
;MSRRRAAEKREVHPDPKFGDNIVTKFMNCLMYEGKKSVAETIVYGAFERIQKRTGQDPIRVFHEALTNVRPAVEVRSRRVGGATYQVPIEVRPDRSQALAIRWLISSSRARSENTMEERLSGELLDAANNRGVAVKKREDTHRMADANKAFSHYRW
;
A
#
# COMPACT_ATOMS: atom_id res chain seq x y z
N MET A 1 -18.44 4.76 -20.07
CA MET A 1 -18.57 4.85 -18.59
C MET A 1 -20.00 5.12 -18.23
N SER A 2 -20.55 4.41 -17.24
CA SER A 2 -21.89 4.68 -16.75
C SER A 2 -21.91 6.00 -15.96
N ARG A 3 -22.73 6.97 -16.38
CA ARG A 3 -22.92 8.23 -15.65
C ARG A 3 -24.04 8.15 -14.60
N ARG A 4 -24.86 7.08 -14.62
CA ARG A 4 -26.06 6.96 -13.80
C ARG A 4 -25.84 6.27 -12.47
N ARG A 5 -24.84 5.38 -12.39
CA ARG A 5 -24.49 4.65 -11.15
C ARG A 5 -23.01 4.31 -11.09
N ALA A 6 -22.46 4.21 -9.89
CA ALA A 6 -21.14 3.66 -9.66
C ALA A 6 -21.13 2.14 -9.96
N ALA A 7 -19.98 1.63 -10.41
CA ALA A 7 -19.80 0.19 -10.56
C ALA A 7 -19.92 -0.53 -9.21
N GLU A 8 -20.56 -1.70 -9.22
CA GLU A 8 -20.64 -2.55 -8.04
C GLU A 8 -19.25 -3.03 -7.63
N LYS A 9 -18.97 -2.97 -6.33
CA LYS A 9 -17.71 -3.48 -5.78
C LYS A 9 -17.79 -5.00 -5.72
N ARG A 10 -16.85 -5.69 -6.39
CA ARG A 10 -16.73 -7.14 -6.28
C ARG A 10 -16.28 -7.53 -4.89
N GLU A 11 -16.89 -8.55 -4.33
CA GLU A 11 -16.45 -9.15 -3.08
C GLU A 11 -15.10 -9.85 -3.27
N VAL A 12 -14.23 -9.70 -2.29
CA VAL A 12 -12.93 -10.37 -2.26
C VAL A 12 -13.03 -11.49 -1.24
N HIS A 13 -12.90 -12.72 -1.71
CA HIS A 13 -12.87 -13.87 -0.82
C HIS A 13 -11.59 -13.89 0.01
N PRO A 14 -11.65 -14.34 1.27
CA PRO A 14 -10.47 -14.46 2.11
C PRO A 14 -9.46 -15.46 1.52
N ASP A 15 -8.19 -15.25 1.86
CA ASP A 15 -7.13 -16.17 1.45
C ASP A 15 -7.33 -17.55 2.09
N PRO A 16 -7.24 -18.66 1.33
CA PRO A 16 -7.50 -20.00 1.88
C PRO A 16 -6.48 -20.44 2.93
N LYS A 17 -5.26 -19.91 2.90
CA LYS A 17 -4.19 -20.30 3.83
C LYS A 17 -4.24 -19.50 5.14
N PHE A 18 -4.57 -18.23 5.09
CA PHE A 18 -4.53 -17.31 6.23
C PHE A 18 -5.90 -16.71 6.59
N GLY A 19 -6.94 -16.92 5.78
CA GLY A 19 -8.28 -16.41 6.02
C GLY A 19 -8.42 -14.88 5.95
N ASP A 20 -7.49 -14.18 5.31
CA ASP A 20 -7.40 -12.72 5.31
C ASP A 20 -7.74 -12.10 3.94
N ASN A 21 -8.74 -11.22 3.93
CA ASN A 21 -9.17 -10.49 2.73
C ASN A 21 -8.11 -9.48 2.23
N ILE A 22 -7.28 -8.93 3.13
CA ILE A 22 -6.25 -7.96 2.77
C ILE A 22 -5.11 -8.64 2.05
N VAL A 23 -4.75 -9.86 2.46
CA VAL A 23 -3.76 -10.69 1.77
C VAL A 23 -4.22 -10.99 0.35
N THR A 24 -5.47 -11.38 0.15
CA THR A 24 -6.03 -11.58 -1.20
C THR A 24 -6.00 -10.31 -2.04
N LYS A 25 -6.37 -9.16 -1.47
CA LYS A 25 -6.25 -7.86 -2.16
C LYS A 25 -4.81 -7.55 -2.55
N PHE A 26 -3.87 -7.84 -1.67
CA PHE A 26 -2.45 -7.66 -1.92
C PHE A 26 -1.96 -8.53 -3.09
N MET A 27 -2.31 -9.83 -3.10
CA MET A 27 -2.01 -10.75 -4.19
C MET A 27 -2.59 -10.27 -5.52
N ASN A 28 -3.84 -9.80 -5.52
CA ASN A 28 -4.49 -9.27 -6.72
C ASN A 28 -3.79 -8.02 -7.26
N CYS A 29 -3.23 -7.18 -6.39
CA CYS A 29 -2.46 -5.99 -6.79
C CYS A 29 -1.03 -6.35 -7.24
N LEU A 30 -0.44 -7.42 -6.69
CA LEU A 30 0.88 -7.93 -7.07
C LEU A 30 0.86 -8.63 -8.41
N MET A 31 -0.27 -9.24 -8.76
CA MET A 31 -0.46 -10.05 -9.98
C MET A 31 -0.22 -9.23 -11.25
N TYR A 32 0.47 -9.85 -12.22
CA TYR A 32 0.59 -9.38 -13.61
C TYR A 32 -0.12 -10.34 -14.56
N GLU A 33 -0.71 -9.82 -15.61
CA GLU A 33 -1.29 -10.59 -16.73
C GLU A 33 -2.31 -11.66 -16.28
N GLY A 34 -2.93 -11.48 -15.12
CA GLY A 34 -3.88 -12.46 -14.56
C GLY A 34 -3.23 -13.72 -13.98
N LYS A 35 -1.90 -13.78 -13.85
CA LYS A 35 -1.15 -14.93 -13.30
C LYS A 35 -1.24 -14.98 -11.79
N LYS A 36 -2.40 -15.35 -11.26
CA LYS A 36 -2.67 -15.33 -9.81
C LYS A 36 -1.83 -16.36 -9.04
N SER A 37 -1.64 -17.56 -9.59
CA SER A 37 -0.84 -18.61 -8.95
C SER A 37 0.61 -18.17 -8.68
N VAL A 38 1.20 -17.39 -9.59
CA VAL A 38 2.55 -16.82 -9.40
C VAL A 38 2.55 -15.81 -8.27
N ALA A 39 1.54 -14.94 -8.20
CA ALA A 39 1.42 -13.97 -7.10
C ALA A 39 1.23 -14.64 -5.75
N GLU A 40 0.46 -15.72 -5.68
CA GLU A 40 0.28 -16.55 -4.47
C GLU A 40 1.61 -17.16 -4.03
N THR A 41 2.35 -17.78 -4.96
CA THR A 41 3.68 -18.35 -4.66
C THR A 41 4.63 -17.30 -4.11
N ILE A 42 4.67 -16.12 -4.69
CA ILE A 42 5.52 -15.01 -4.21
C ILE A 42 5.14 -14.57 -2.78
N VAL A 43 3.86 -14.38 -2.51
CA VAL A 43 3.41 -13.93 -1.19
C VAL A 43 3.65 -15.00 -0.13
N TYR A 44 3.29 -16.24 -0.42
CA TYR A 44 3.52 -17.35 0.52
C TYR A 44 5.02 -17.59 0.77
N GLY A 45 5.85 -17.55 -0.29
CA GLY A 45 7.29 -17.65 -0.15
C GLY A 45 7.90 -16.50 0.66
N ALA A 46 7.41 -15.28 0.48
CA ALA A 46 7.83 -14.14 1.29
C ALA A 46 7.44 -14.32 2.77
N PHE A 47 6.24 -14.82 3.06
CA PHE A 47 5.78 -15.08 4.43
C PHE A 47 6.59 -16.19 5.11
N GLU A 48 6.89 -17.26 4.41
CA GLU A 48 7.78 -18.32 4.93
C GLU A 48 9.18 -17.81 5.24
N ARG A 49 9.73 -16.94 4.40
CA ARG A 49 11.03 -16.30 4.64
C ARG A 49 11.00 -15.40 5.88
N ILE A 50 9.93 -14.61 6.07
CA ILE A 50 9.74 -13.79 7.26
C ILE A 50 9.72 -14.67 8.52
N GLN A 51 8.94 -15.74 8.52
CA GLN A 51 8.83 -16.66 9.64
C GLN A 51 10.17 -17.34 9.96
N LYS A 52 10.90 -17.82 8.93
CA LYS A 52 12.23 -18.44 9.10
C LYS A 52 13.27 -17.46 9.64
N ARG A 53 13.19 -16.19 9.25
CA ARG A 53 14.19 -15.18 9.63
C ARG A 53 13.94 -14.56 11.00
N THR A 54 12.69 -14.36 11.38
CA THR A 54 12.33 -13.64 12.61
C THR A 54 11.65 -14.50 13.66
N GLY A 55 11.13 -15.67 13.28
CA GLY A 55 10.31 -16.50 14.17
C GLY A 55 8.93 -15.91 14.49
N GLN A 56 8.57 -14.75 13.93
CA GLN A 56 7.30 -14.09 14.15
C GLN A 56 6.22 -14.58 13.19
N ASP A 57 4.95 -14.39 13.58
CA ASP A 57 3.82 -14.64 12.70
C ASP A 57 3.87 -13.69 11.49
N PRO A 58 3.98 -14.21 10.25
CA PRO A 58 4.10 -13.41 9.06
C PRO A 58 2.88 -12.52 8.80
N ILE A 59 1.68 -12.95 9.19
CA ILE A 59 0.46 -12.15 9.06
C ILE A 59 0.52 -10.91 9.95
N ARG A 60 1.01 -11.06 11.17
CA ARG A 60 1.19 -9.94 12.07
C ARG A 60 2.18 -8.92 11.50
N VAL A 61 3.34 -9.38 11.03
CA VAL A 61 4.35 -8.53 10.37
C VAL A 61 3.76 -7.82 9.15
N PHE A 62 2.97 -8.51 8.35
CA PHE A 62 2.28 -7.94 7.19
C PHE A 62 1.31 -6.81 7.57
N HIS A 63 0.48 -7.01 8.60
CA HIS A 63 -0.44 -5.98 9.08
C HIS A 63 0.28 -4.79 9.72
N GLU A 64 1.35 -5.03 10.48
CA GLU A 64 2.20 -3.98 11.03
C GLU A 64 2.84 -3.15 9.90
N ALA A 65 3.39 -3.80 8.88
CA ALA A 65 3.96 -3.13 7.72
C ALA A 65 2.91 -2.27 6.99
N LEU A 66 1.71 -2.81 6.74
CA LEU A 66 0.61 -2.04 6.12
C LEU A 66 0.21 -0.84 6.98
N THR A 67 0.08 -1.02 8.28
CA THR A 67 -0.30 0.06 9.22
C THR A 67 0.73 1.17 9.19
N ASN A 68 2.01 0.82 9.19
CA ASN A 68 3.12 1.78 9.16
C ASN A 68 3.25 2.52 7.82
N VAL A 69 2.75 1.97 6.72
CA VAL A 69 2.80 2.61 5.39
C VAL A 69 1.53 3.39 5.04
N ARG A 70 0.42 3.16 5.73
CA ARG A 70 -0.84 3.87 5.46
C ARG A 70 -0.71 5.37 5.66
N PRO A 71 -1.00 6.20 4.64
CA PRO A 71 -1.04 7.66 4.81
C PRO A 71 -2.35 8.10 5.46
N ALA A 72 -2.27 9.07 6.36
CA ALA A 72 -3.43 9.75 6.94
C ALA A 72 -3.89 10.94 6.08
N VAL A 73 -2.93 11.60 5.42
CA VAL A 73 -3.16 12.78 4.59
C VAL A 73 -2.47 12.65 3.24
N GLU A 74 -3.05 13.25 2.23
CA GLU A 74 -2.45 13.39 0.89
C GLU A 74 -2.66 14.80 0.37
N VAL A 75 -1.97 15.17 -0.69
CA VAL A 75 -2.12 16.45 -1.35
C VAL A 75 -2.87 16.25 -2.67
N ARG A 76 -3.91 17.06 -2.89
CA ARG A 76 -4.63 17.12 -4.17
C ARG A 76 -4.54 18.50 -4.78
N SER A 77 -4.31 18.54 -6.08
CA SER A 77 -4.35 19.79 -6.83
C SER A 77 -5.78 20.29 -7.01
N ARG A 78 -6.00 21.56 -6.71
CA ARG A 78 -7.24 22.27 -6.96
C ARG A 78 -6.97 23.59 -7.71
N ARG A 79 -7.74 23.84 -8.74
CA ARG A 79 -7.66 25.10 -9.49
C ARG A 79 -8.64 26.12 -8.93
N VAL A 80 -8.13 27.26 -8.48
CA VAL A 80 -8.91 28.37 -7.95
C VAL A 80 -8.44 29.65 -8.61
N GLY A 81 -9.36 30.41 -9.25
CA GLY A 81 -9.02 31.68 -9.89
C GLY A 81 -7.90 31.64 -10.93
N GLY A 82 -7.75 30.51 -11.66
CA GLY A 82 -6.69 30.33 -12.64
C GLY A 82 -5.37 29.78 -12.11
N ALA A 83 -5.13 29.82 -10.80
CA ALA A 83 -3.97 29.24 -10.14
C ALA A 83 -4.26 27.80 -9.65
N THR A 84 -3.25 26.93 -9.68
CA THR A 84 -3.35 25.55 -9.17
C THR A 84 -2.69 25.47 -7.79
N TYR A 85 -3.47 25.11 -6.79
CA TYR A 85 -3.02 24.92 -5.43
C TYR A 85 -2.96 23.45 -5.06
N GLN A 86 -1.96 23.09 -4.26
CA GLN A 86 -1.83 21.77 -3.66
C GLN A 86 -2.53 21.77 -2.31
N VAL A 87 -3.70 21.16 -2.23
CA VAL A 87 -4.55 21.19 -1.02
C VAL A 87 -4.41 19.89 -0.25
N PRO A 88 -4.01 19.95 1.05
CA PRO A 88 -3.96 18.77 1.89
C PRO A 88 -5.37 18.29 2.26
N ILE A 89 -5.61 17.01 2.10
CA ILE A 89 -6.88 16.36 2.44
C ILE A 89 -6.65 15.08 3.22
N GLU A 90 -7.58 14.72 4.09
CA GLU A 90 -7.59 13.44 4.77
C GLU A 90 -7.87 12.30 3.78
N VAL A 91 -7.16 11.19 3.95
CA VAL A 91 -7.31 10.03 3.09
C VAL A 91 -8.36 9.08 3.67
N ARG A 92 -9.36 8.70 2.86
CA ARG A 92 -10.35 7.70 3.28
C ARG A 92 -9.67 6.36 3.56
N PRO A 93 -10.16 5.54 4.52
CA PRO A 93 -9.55 4.27 4.91
C PRO A 93 -9.29 3.32 3.73
N ASP A 94 -10.25 3.16 2.82
CA ASP A 94 -10.12 2.31 1.62
C ASP A 94 -8.97 2.77 0.71
N ARG A 95 -8.84 4.08 0.53
CA ARG A 95 -7.78 4.67 -0.28
C ARG A 95 -6.42 4.58 0.41
N SER A 96 -6.38 4.82 1.71
CA SER A 96 -5.16 4.69 2.53
C SER A 96 -4.59 3.26 2.42
N GLN A 97 -5.46 2.26 2.53
CA GLN A 97 -5.07 0.86 2.33
C GLN A 97 -4.58 0.59 0.90
N ALA A 98 -5.27 1.09 -0.11
CA ALA A 98 -4.87 0.90 -1.51
C ALA A 98 -3.51 1.55 -1.83
N LEU A 99 -3.25 2.74 -1.25
CA LEU A 99 -1.95 3.42 -1.38
C LEU A 99 -0.84 2.63 -0.69
N ALA A 100 -1.07 2.14 0.53
CA ALA A 100 -0.09 1.33 1.27
C ALA A 100 0.30 0.06 0.49
N ILE A 101 -0.68 -0.69 -0.04
CA ILE A 101 -0.45 -1.86 -0.88
C ILE A 101 0.40 -1.50 -2.11
N ARG A 102 0.01 -0.44 -2.82
CA ARG A 102 0.72 0.02 -4.02
C ARG A 102 2.16 0.43 -3.71
N TRP A 103 2.40 1.16 -2.63
CA TRP A 103 3.73 1.60 -2.26
C TRP A 103 4.61 0.43 -1.82
N LEU A 104 4.10 -0.50 -1.03
CA LEU A 104 4.84 -1.72 -0.67
C LEU A 104 5.24 -2.53 -1.90
N ILE A 105 4.32 -2.76 -2.83
CA ILE A 105 4.61 -3.50 -4.06
C ILE A 105 5.64 -2.77 -4.93
N SER A 106 5.48 -1.46 -5.15
CA SER A 106 6.41 -0.70 -5.97
C SER A 106 7.81 -0.61 -5.35
N SER A 107 7.89 -0.45 -4.03
CA SER A 107 9.15 -0.42 -3.29
C SER A 107 9.84 -1.79 -3.31
N SER A 108 9.08 -2.87 -3.12
CA SER A 108 9.62 -4.25 -3.23
C SER A 108 10.23 -4.51 -4.60
N ARG A 109 9.54 -4.10 -5.67
CA ARG A 109 10.02 -4.27 -7.05
C ARG A 109 11.31 -3.50 -7.34
N ALA A 110 11.53 -2.39 -6.67
CA ALA A 110 12.71 -1.53 -6.83
C ALA A 110 13.94 -2.04 -6.06
N ARG A 111 13.80 -3.06 -5.22
CA ARG A 111 14.91 -3.63 -4.44
C ARG A 111 15.86 -4.44 -5.34
N SER A 112 17.07 -4.64 -4.88
CA SER A 112 18.18 -5.27 -5.61
C SER A 112 18.31 -6.78 -5.44
N GLU A 113 17.51 -7.39 -4.56
CA GLU A 113 17.53 -8.84 -4.34
C GLU A 113 17.11 -9.61 -5.62
N ASN A 114 17.52 -10.88 -5.76
CA ASN A 114 17.30 -11.64 -6.98
C ASN A 114 15.83 -12.01 -7.20
N THR A 115 15.16 -12.55 -6.19
CA THR A 115 13.79 -13.04 -6.32
C THR A 115 12.77 -12.06 -5.75
N MET A 116 11.55 -12.05 -6.32
CA MET A 116 10.49 -11.19 -5.80
C MET A 116 10.06 -11.58 -4.37
N GLU A 117 10.19 -12.84 -4.00
CA GLU A 117 9.96 -13.32 -2.62
C GLU A 117 10.93 -12.67 -1.63
N GLU A 118 12.21 -12.57 -1.99
CA GLU A 118 13.23 -11.91 -1.18
C GLU A 118 12.98 -10.43 -1.06
N ARG A 119 12.70 -9.77 -2.18
CA ARG A 119 12.38 -8.34 -2.24
C ARG A 119 11.17 -8.01 -1.37
N LEU A 120 10.10 -8.78 -1.50
CA LEU A 120 8.87 -8.56 -0.74
C LEU A 120 9.07 -8.82 0.75
N SER A 121 9.73 -9.93 1.13
CA SER A 121 10.03 -10.22 2.54
C SER A 121 10.90 -9.15 3.18
N GLY A 122 11.93 -8.68 2.45
CA GLY A 122 12.79 -7.58 2.91
C GLY A 122 12.02 -6.28 3.13
N GLU A 123 11.19 -5.86 2.18
CA GLU A 123 10.42 -4.62 2.31
C GLU A 123 9.36 -4.70 3.42
N LEU A 124 8.68 -5.84 3.57
CA LEU A 124 7.71 -6.04 4.66
C LEU A 124 8.37 -5.97 6.04
N LEU A 125 9.55 -6.57 6.22
CA LEU A 125 10.30 -6.49 7.48
C LEU A 125 10.78 -5.07 7.76
N ASP A 126 11.30 -4.37 6.75
CA ASP A 126 11.73 -2.99 6.90
C ASP A 126 10.54 -2.08 7.25
N ALA A 127 9.41 -2.23 6.57
CA ALA A 127 8.20 -1.45 6.83
C ALA A 127 7.58 -1.73 8.21
N ALA A 128 7.58 -2.98 8.67
CA ALA A 128 7.13 -3.34 10.03
C ALA A 128 7.98 -2.64 11.11
N ASN A 129 9.27 -2.43 10.83
CA ASN A 129 10.20 -1.70 11.70
C ASN A 129 10.24 -0.18 11.41
N ASN A 130 9.25 0.39 10.74
CA ASN A 130 9.21 1.81 10.34
C ASN A 130 10.44 2.25 9.52
N ARG A 131 10.94 1.39 8.67
CA ARG A 131 12.07 1.64 7.76
C ARG A 131 11.65 1.30 6.32
N GLY A 132 12.56 1.57 5.38
CA GLY A 132 12.34 1.20 3.98
C GLY A 132 11.74 2.32 3.13
N VAL A 133 11.68 2.05 1.83
CA VAL A 133 11.28 3.03 0.82
C VAL A 133 9.78 3.34 0.87
N ALA A 134 8.95 2.34 1.21
CA ALA A 134 7.51 2.51 1.34
C ALA A 134 7.15 3.45 2.50
N VAL A 135 7.81 3.30 3.66
CA VAL A 135 7.63 4.20 4.81
C VAL A 135 8.10 5.61 4.48
N LYS A 136 9.26 5.74 3.83
CA LYS A 136 9.75 7.04 3.37
C LYS A 136 8.75 7.73 2.43
N LYS A 137 8.12 6.98 1.54
CA LYS A 137 7.08 7.53 0.66
C LYS A 137 5.87 8.09 1.43
N ARG A 138 5.44 7.42 2.51
CA ARG A 138 4.42 7.96 3.42
C ARG A 138 4.88 9.27 4.06
N GLU A 139 6.10 9.29 4.61
CA GLU A 139 6.67 10.47 5.27
C GLU A 139 6.79 11.66 4.32
N ASP A 140 7.25 11.43 3.09
CA ASP A 140 7.34 12.47 2.07
C ASP A 140 5.95 13.00 1.69
N THR A 141 4.93 12.13 1.64
CA THR A 141 3.54 12.54 1.39
C THR A 141 3.00 13.38 2.53
N HIS A 142 3.25 13.00 3.79
CA HIS A 142 2.87 13.78 4.97
C HIS A 142 3.60 15.12 5.01
N ARG A 143 4.90 15.15 4.73
CA ARG A 143 5.71 16.37 4.67
C ARG A 143 5.18 17.34 3.61
N MET A 144 4.80 16.83 2.43
CA MET A 144 4.16 17.66 1.39
C MET A 144 2.82 18.23 1.86
N ALA A 145 2.01 17.44 2.57
CA ALA A 145 0.74 17.92 3.13
C ALA A 145 0.96 19.00 4.20
N ASP A 146 1.93 18.82 5.07
CA ASP A 146 2.28 19.80 6.10
C ASP A 146 2.81 21.11 5.49
N ALA A 147 3.67 21.02 4.48
CA ALA A 147 4.18 22.21 3.77
C ALA A 147 3.06 23.02 3.09
N ASN A 148 1.99 22.35 2.66
CA ASN A 148 0.84 23.00 2.03
C ASN A 148 -0.33 23.26 2.99
N LYS A 149 -0.13 23.14 4.29
CA LYS A 149 -1.18 23.29 5.32
C LYS A 149 -1.89 24.65 5.25
N ALA A 150 -1.20 25.71 4.83
CA ALA A 150 -1.78 27.03 4.64
C ALA A 150 -2.94 27.06 3.64
N PHE A 151 -2.98 26.11 2.68
CA PHE A 151 -4.04 25.99 1.68
C PHE A 151 -5.19 25.06 2.09
N SER A 152 -5.21 24.58 3.33
CA SER A 152 -6.24 23.66 3.84
C SER A 152 -7.65 24.22 3.77
N HIS A 153 -7.82 25.55 3.85
CA HIS A 153 -9.10 26.23 3.71
C HIS A 153 -9.70 26.18 2.29
N TYR A 154 -8.91 25.77 1.29
CA TYR A 154 -9.41 25.53 -0.07
C TYR A 154 -10.00 24.12 -0.27
N ARG A 155 -10.21 23.35 0.81
CA ARG A 155 -10.93 22.06 0.75
C ARG A 155 -12.36 22.27 0.21
N TRP A 156 -12.87 21.29 -0.53
CA TRP A 156 -14.27 21.23 -0.97
C TRP A 156 -15.04 20.12 -0.29
#